data_68c0bde4b2351347deedd31d53c2e20a
#
_entry.id   68c0bde4b2351347deedd31d53c2e20a
#
_cell.length_a   1.000
_cell.length_b   1.000
_cell.length_c   1.000
_cell.angle_alpha   90.00
_cell.angle_beta   90.00
_cell.angle_gamma   90.00
#
_symmetry.space_group_name_H-M   'P 1'
#
loop_
_entity.id
_entity.type
_entity.pdbx_description
1 polymer ?
#
loop_
_entity_poly.entity_id
_entity_poly.type
_entity_poly.pdbx_seq_one_letter_code
_entity_poly.pdbx_strand_id
1 'polypeptide(L)'
;MRTFVLRARAAPTDSQALWASVGQDAHTEILAHTLMNALFVAQSHRPDVVVYLVLESTRDFSRTIRFDINAMHEIGGFDERSLLTKVAKALDVSRGMTKEESRPVESGVSVQTLSFEKLVQTLAEGHQLFLMDRKGTPIGEQAFADNPCFLLTDHIPMPKKVIPSLERMGATTISLGSTMLFASQCVVLIHHALDQGPRQPMAER
;
A
#
# COMPACT_ATOMS: atom_id res chain seq x y z
N MET A 1 13.98 -2.26 -4.03
CA MET A 1 12.64 -2.87 -3.75
C MET A 1 11.61 -1.75 -3.62
N ARG A 2 10.43 -1.88 -4.22
CA ARG A 2 9.35 -0.88 -4.15
C ARG A 2 8.35 -1.28 -3.08
N THR A 3 8.04 -0.39 -2.16
CA THR A 3 7.06 -0.66 -1.09
C THR A 3 5.87 0.29 -1.21
N PHE A 4 4.67 -0.25 -1.13
CA PHE A 4 3.43 0.52 -1.10
C PHE A 4 2.71 0.23 0.22
N VAL A 5 2.28 1.28 0.90
CA VAL A 5 1.46 1.19 2.11
C VAL A 5 0.12 1.86 1.82
N LEU A 6 -0.95 1.09 1.78
CA LEU A 6 -2.31 1.63 1.70
C LEU A 6 -2.91 1.72 3.10
N ARG A 7 -3.14 2.93 3.57
CA ARG A 7 -3.93 3.18 4.78
C ARG A 7 -5.41 3.15 4.44
N ALA A 8 -6.07 2.04 4.72
CA ALA A 8 -7.47 1.80 4.41
C ALA A 8 -8.35 2.01 5.67
N ARG A 9 -8.70 3.27 5.95
CA ARG A 9 -9.36 3.68 7.18
C ARG A 9 -10.81 3.18 7.29
N ALA A 10 -11.49 3.01 6.17
CA ALA A 10 -12.85 2.51 6.13
C ALA A 10 -12.93 0.98 5.96
N ALA A 11 -11.84 0.31 5.59
CA ALA A 11 -11.84 -1.12 5.34
C ALA A 11 -11.98 -1.92 6.65
N PRO A 12 -12.93 -2.88 6.70
CA PRO A 12 -13.19 -3.68 7.88
C PRO A 12 -12.07 -4.68 8.17
N THR A 13 -11.91 -5.05 9.44
CA THR A 13 -10.93 -6.03 9.91
C THR A 13 -11.54 -7.41 10.15
N ASP A 14 -12.74 -7.65 9.67
CA ASP A 14 -13.46 -8.92 9.71
C ASP A 14 -13.77 -9.39 8.30
N SER A 15 -13.56 -10.68 8.02
CA SER A 15 -13.74 -11.24 6.68
C SER A 15 -15.18 -11.26 6.21
N GLN A 16 -16.16 -11.45 7.09
CA GLN A 16 -17.58 -11.42 6.74
C GLN A 16 -18.02 -9.99 6.40
N ALA A 17 -17.59 -9.01 7.21
CA ALA A 17 -17.84 -7.59 6.92
C ALA A 17 -17.16 -7.16 5.60
N LEU A 18 -15.94 -7.67 5.32
CA LEU A 18 -15.26 -7.42 4.04
C LEU A 18 -16.12 -7.88 2.87
N TRP A 19 -16.60 -9.12 2.88
CA TRP A 19 -17.44 -9.66 1.80
C TRP A 19 -18.81 -8.98 1.70
N ALA A 20 -19.39 -8.58 2.82
CA ALA A 20 -20.64 -7.85 2.84
C ALA A 20 -20.53 -6.44 2.24
N SER A 21 -19.34 -5.84 2.23
CA SER A 21 -19.07 -4.50 1.69
C SER A 21 -18.79 -4.48 0.19
N VAL A 22 -18.54 -5.64 -0.44
CA VAL A 22 -18.30 -5.74 -1.89
C VAL A 22 -19.51 -5.23 -2.67
N GLY A 23 -19.29 -4.26 -3.56
CA GLY A 23 -20.34 -3.64 -4.37
C GLY A 23 -21.27 -2.69 -3.62
N GLN A 24 -21.00 -2.43 -2.32
CA GLN A 24 -21.78 -1.48 -1.52
C GLN A 24 -21.03 -0.17 -1.33
N ASP A 25 -19.75 -0.28 -0.94
CA ASP A 25 -18.87 0.84 -0.65
C ASP A 25 -17.51 0.63 -1.32
N ALA A 26 -16.91 1.68 -1.85
CA ALA A 26 -15.68 1.61 -2.65
C ALA A 26 -14.41 1.16 -1.88
N HIS A 27 -14.49 0.88 -0.58
CA HIS A 27 -13.28 0.58 0.21
C HIS A 27 -12.68 -0.79 -0.13
N THR A 28 -13.52 -1.76 -0.44
CA THR A 28 -13.08 -3.15 -0.68
C THR A 28 -12.43 -3.26 -2.05
N GLU A 29 -13.05 -2.65 -3.05
CA GLU A 29 -12.52 -2.58 -4.42
C GLU A 29 -11.17 -1.85 -4.47
N ILE A 30 -10.98 -0.80 -3.66
CA ILE A 30 -9.71 -0.08 -3.55
C ILE A 30 -8.58 -1.01 -3.09
N LEU A 31 -8.85 -1.94 -2.16
CA LEU A 31 -7.85 -2.92 -1.71
C LEU A 31 -7.41 -3.82 -2.88
N ALA A 32 -8.38 -4.42 -3.59
CA ALA A 32 -8.12 -5.31 -4.71
C ALA A 32 -7.40 -4.61 -5.86
N HIS A 33 -7.89 -3.43 -6.26
CA HIS A 33 -7.29 -2.66 -7.34
C HIS A 33 -5.88 -2.17 -7.00
N THR A 34 -5.61 -1.83 -5.74
CA THR A 34 -4.27 -1.46 -5.28
C THR A 34 -3.32 -2.65 -5.37
N LEU A 35 -3.72 -3.83 -4.88
CA LEU A 35 -2.95 -5.07 -5.02
C LEU A 35 -2.70 -5.43 -6.48
N MET A 36 -3.75 -5.40 -7.30
CA MET A 36 -3.67 -5.72 -8.73
C MET A 36 -2.61 -4.85 -9.42
N ASN A 37 -2.72 -3.53 -9.28
CA ASN A 37 -1.83 -2.61 -9.97
C ASN A 37 -0.42 -2.56 -9.37
N ALA A 38 -0.24 -2.93 -8.10
CA ALA A 38 1.07 -2.98 -7.49
C ALA A 38 1.85 -4.26 -7.85
N LEU A 39 1.17 -5.40 -7.89
CA LEU A 39 1.83 -6.70 -7.99
C LEU A 39 1.92 -7.24 -9.42
N PHE A 40 0.96 -6.90 -10.32
CA PHE A 40 0.83 -7.55 -11.62
C PHE A 40 1.18 -6.63 -12.79
N VAL A 41 1.60 -7.26 -13.88
CA VAL A 41 1.71 -6.73 -15.23
C VAL A 41 0.98 -7.68 -16.19
N ALA A 42 0.78 -7.27 -17.45
CA ALA A 42 -0.14 -7.94 -18.39
C ALA A 42 0.05 -9.48 -18.52
N GLN A 43 1.25 -10.01 -18.35
CA GLN A 43 1.55 -11.44 -18.55
C GLN A 43 2.33 -12.06 -17.38
N SER A 44 2.52 -11.32 -16.28
CA SER A 44 3.36 -11.75 -15.17
C SER A 44 3.07 -10.91 -13.93
N HIS A 45 3.95 -10.98 -12.96
CA HIS A 45 4.00 -10.11 -11.79
C HIS A 45 5.27 -9.23 -11.81
N ARG A 46 5.23 -8.12 -11.10
CA ARG A 46 6.40 -7.26 -10.92
C ARG A 46 7.36 -7.90 -9.92
N PRO A 47 8.65 -7.96 -10.21
CA PRO A 47 9.64 -8.33 -9.20
C PRO A 47 9.81 -7.19 -8.17
N ASP A 48 10.33 -7.53 -7.02
CA ASP A 48 10.77 -6.57 -5.99
C ASP A 48 9.70 -5.57 -5.51
N VAL A 49 8.48 -6.06 -5.30
CA VAL A 49 7.37 -5.27 -4.78
C VAL A 49 6.86 -5.86 -3.46
N VAL A 50 6.64 -4.99 -2.49
CA VAL A 50 5.94 -5.30 -1.24
C VAL A 50 4.76 -4.35 -1.07
N VAL A 51 3.61 -4.90 -0.71
CA VAL A 51 2.41 -4.11 -0.42
C VAL A 51 1.96 -4.37 1.01
N TYR A 52 1.69 -3.30 1.74
CA TYR A 52 1.02 -3.35 3.05
C TYR A 52 -0.38 -2.75 2.91
N LEU A 53 -1.38 -3.50 3.30
CA LEU A 53 -2.75 -3.01 3.48
C LEU A 53 -2.98 -2.83 4.98
N VAL A 54 -3.23 -1.60 5.43
CA VAL A 54 -3.52 -1.29 6.84
C VAL A 54 -5.00 -0.99 6.97
N LEU A 55 -5.78 -1.97 7.45
CA LEU A 55 -7.22 -1.89 7.63
C LEU A 55 -7.51 -1.36 9.04
N GLU A 56 -8.26 -0.24 9.13
CA GLU A 56 -8.45 0.48 10.40
C GLU A 56 -9.90 0.53 10.90
N SER A 57 -10.89 0.04 10.14
CA SER A 57 -12.28 -0.02 10.61
C SER A 57 -12.48 -1.22 11.55
N THR A 58 -12.14 -1.01 12.82
CA THR A 58 -12.09 -2.05 13.85
C THR A 58 -12.51 -1.52 15.22
N ARG A 59 -12.86 -2.44 16.13
CA ARG A 59 -13.12 -2.16 17.55
C ARG A 59 -11.93 -2.48 18.45
N ASP A 60 -10.94 -3.23 17.95
CA ASP A 60 -9.76 -3.69 18.68
C ASP A 60 -8.47 -3.08 18.09
N PHE A 61 -7.80 -3.85 17.21
CA PHE A 61 -6.55 -3.44 16.60
C PHE A 61 -6.66 -3.41 15.09
N SER A 62 -5.97 -2.47 14.45
CA SER A 62 -5.79 -2.48 12.99
C SER A 62 -5.21 -3.80 12.51
N ARG A 63 -5.53 -4.21 11.30
CA ARG A 63 -4.91 -5.35 10.63
C ARG A 63 -4.01 -4.86 9.51
N THR A 64 -2.72 -5.09 9.67
CA THR A 64 -1.72 -4.84 8.63
C THR A 64 -1.42 -6.14 7.91
N ILE A 65 -1.80 -6.24 6.65
CA ILE A 65 -1.56 -7.41 5.80
C ILE A 65 -0.42 -7.08 4.86
N ARG A 66 0.64 -7.88 4.89
CA ARG A 66 1.81 -7.74 4.04
C ARG A 66 1.75 -8.76 2.91
N PHE A 67 1.95 -8.29 1.69
CA PHE A 67 2.13 -9.08 0.47
C PHE A 67 3.54 -8.85 -0.06
N ASP A 68 4.36 -9.90 -0.10
CA ASP A 68 5.71 -9.87 -0.65
C ASP A 68 5.77 -10.75 -1.89
N ILE A 69 5.80 -10.12 -3.04
CA ILE A 69 5.72 -10.81 -4.32
C ILE A 69 6.88 -11.81 -4.51
N ASN A 70 8.06 -11.52 -3.98
CA ASN A 70 9.23 -12.39 -4.14
C ASN A 70 9.13 -13.68 -3.33
N ALA A 71 8.32 -13.68 -2.28
CA ALA A 71 8.09 -14.85 -1.43
C ALA A 71 6.77 -15.59 -1.77
N MET A 72 5.98 -15.09 -2.71
CA MET A 72 4.73 -15.72 -3.16
C MET A 72 5.02 -16.79 -4.21
N HIS A 73 4.84 -18.06 -3.86
CA HIS A 73 5.00 -19.18 -4.81
C HIS A 73 3.77 -19.37 -5.71
N GLU A 74 2.58 -19.14 -5.16
CA GLU A 74 1.32 -19.19 -5.88
C GLU A 74 0.60 -17.85 -5.73
N ILE A 75 0.74 -17.01 -6.75
CA ILE A 75 0.11 -15.70 -6.73
C ILE A 75 -1.41 -15.83 -6.88
N GLY A 76 -1.87 -16.90 -7.54
CA GLY A 76 -3.30 -17.12 -7.83
C GLY A 76 -3.81 -16.21 -8.94
N GLY A 77 -5.13 -16.07 -9.02
CA GLY A 77 -5.76 -15.14 -9.96
C GLY A 77 -5.49 -13.68 -9.59
N PHE A 78 -5.37 -12.85 -10.62
CA PHE A 78 -5.22 -11.39 -10.46
C PHE A 78 -6.58 -10.65 -10.49
N ASP A 79 -7.67 -11.40 -10.56
CA ASP A 79 -9.02 -10.82 -10.49
C ASP A 79 -9.34 -10.36 -9.07
N GLU A 80 -10.30 -9.45 -8.99
CA GLU A 80 -10.71 -8.80 -7.74
C GLU A 80 -11.11 -9.81 -6.66
N ARG A 81 -11.90 -10.84 -7.03
CA ARG A 81 -12.37 -11.86 -6.10
C ARG A 81 -11.20 -12.69 -5.53
N SER A 82 -10.25 -13.08 -6.37
CA SER A 82 -9.07 -13.83 -5.94
C SER A 82 -8.22 -13.03 -4.96
N LEU A 83 -8.00 -11.75 -5.23
CA LEU A 83 -7.24 -10.86 -4.35
C LEU A 83 -7.96 -10.61 -3.01
N LEU A 84 -9.26 -10.36 -3.05
CA LEU A 84 -10.07 -10.20 -1.83
C LEU A 84 -10.13 -11.49 -1.01
N THR A 85 -10.10 -12.67 -1.65
CA THR A 85 -10.03 -13.96 -0.94
C THR A 85 -8.75 -14.05 -0.11
N LYS A 86 -7.61 -13.59 -0.63
CA LYS A 86 -6.34 -13.55 0.14
C LYS A 86 -6.44 -12.58 1.33
N VAL A 87 -7.05 -11.41 1.15
CA VAL A 87 -7.32 -10.45 2.23
C VAL A 87 -8.23 -11.09 3.29
N ALA A 88 -9.34 -11.68 2.89
CA ALA A 88 -10.29 -12.35 3.80
C ALA A 88 -9.62 -13.47 4.60
N LYS A 89 -8.79 -14.31 3.95
CA LYS A 89 -8.01 -15.35 4.61
C LYS A 89 -7.06 -14.78 5.68
N ALA A 90 -6.40 -13.66 5.38
CA ALA A 90 -5.55 -12.98 6.35
C ALA A 90 -6.34 -12.45 7.54
N LEU A 91 -7.55 -11.92 7.31
CA LEU A 91 -8.44 -11.48 8.37
C LEU A 91 -8.92 -12.65 9.24
N ASP A 92 -9.25 -13.82 8.65
CA ASP A 92 -9.61 -15.02 9.41
C ASP A 92 -8.47 -15.52 10.29
N VAL A 93 -7.24 -15.54 9.76
CA VAL A 93 -6.03 -15.89 10.53
C VAL A 93 -5.80 -14.91 11.68
N SER A 94 -6.19 -13.65 11.52
CA SER A 94 -5.99 -12.60 12.51
C SER A 94 -6.96 -12.65 13.69
N ARG A 95 -7.94 -13.54 13.68
CA ARG A 95 -8.91 -13.64 14.79
C ARG A 95 -8.21 -13.99 16.10
N GLY A 96 -8.56 -13.29 17.15
CA GLY A 96 -8.00 -13.48 18.49
C GLY A 96 -6.52 -13.10 18.64
N MET A 97 -5.93 -12.40 17.67
CA MET A 97 -4.58 -11.85 17.82
C MET A 97 -4.54 -10.76 18.87
N THR A 98 -3.45 -10.76 19.62
CA THR A 98 -3.13 -9.71 20.60
C THR A 98 -2.41 -8.54 19.94
N LYS A 99 -2.15 -7.47 20.68
CA LYS A 99 -1.46 -6.27 20.19
C LYS A 99 -0.04 -6.61 19.69
N GLU A 100 0.32 -6.09 18.53
CA GLU A 100 1.64 -6.26 17.89
C GLU A 100 2.02 -7.73 17.61
N GLU A 101 1.03 -8.61 17.52
CA GLU A 101 1.22 -10.00 17.13
C GLU A 101 1.34 -10.13 15.61
N SER A 102 2.12 -11.10 15.14
CA SER A 102 2.31 -11.41 13.71
C SER A 102 2.05 -12.88 13.45
N ARG A 103 1.32 -13.19 12.39
CA ARG A 103 1.07 -14.58 11.94
C ARG A 103 1.31 -14.72 10.43
N PRO A 104 1.94 -15.82 9.99
CA PRO A 104 1.97 -16.18 8.58
C PRO A 104 0.55 -16.59 8.13
N VAL A 105 0.20 -16.25 6.88
CA VAL A 105 -1.09 -16.63 6.27
C VAL A 105 -0.85 -17.69 5.18
N GLU A 106 0.05 -17.39 4.28
CA GLU A 106 0.52 -18.27 3.21
C GLU A 106 1.88 -17.73 2.71
N SER A 107 2.49 -18.41 1.73
CA SER A 107 3.78 -17.98 1.17
C SER A 107 3.70 -16.53 0.68
N GLY A 108 4.57 -15.68 1.22
CA GLY A 108 4.61 -14.25 0.89
C GLY A 108 3.48 -13.39 1.48
N VAL A 109 2.54 -13.98 2.24
CA VAL A 109 1.45 -13.23 2.89
C VAL A 109 1.49 -13.42 4.40
N SER A 110 1.47 -12.32 5.14
CA SER A 110 1.38 -12.32 6.60
C SER A 110 0.42 -11.25 7.10
N VAL A 111 -0.09 -11.42 8.32
CA VAL A 111 -0.96 -10.45 8.98
C VAL A 111 -0.40 -10.09 10.35
N GLN A 112 -0.52 -8.81 10.70
CA GLN A 112 -0.07 -8.24 11.98
C GLN A 112 -1.14 -7.35 12.57
N THR A 113 -1.23 -7.32 13.90
CA THR A 113 -2.02 -6.32 14.63
C THR A 113 -1.18 -5.08 14.88
N LEU A 114 -0.87 -4.36 13.80
CA LEU A 114 0.02 -3.23 13.80
C LEU A 114 -0.70 -1.98 13.28
N SER A 115 -0.54 -0.83 13.95
CA SER A 115 -1.10 0.43 13.47
C SER A 115 -0.30 1.00 12.32
N PHE A 116 -0.92 1.88 11.52
CA PHE A 116 -0.25 2.58 10.42
C PHE A 116 1.00 3.33 10.91
N GLU A 117 0.88 4.07 12.00
CA GLU A 117 1.99 4.87 12.54
C GLU A 117 3.16 3.98 12.97
N LYS A 118 2.87 2.84 13.60
CA LYS A 118 3.93 1.89 14.02
C LYS A 118 4.58 1.20 12.83
N LEU A 119 3.80 0.82 11.82
CA LEU A 119 4.33 0.28 10.57
C LEU A 119 5.28 1.28 9.91
N VAL A 120 4.85 2.54 9.74
CA VAL A 120 5.68 3.57 9.10
C VAL A 120 6.96 3.83 9.90
N GLN A 121 6.88 3.83 11.23
CA GLN A 121 8.06 3.95 12.08
C GLN A 121 9.08 2.83 11.80
N THR A 122 8.62 1.60 11.68
CA THR A 122 9.50 0.45 11.35
C THR A 122 10.08 0.57 9.93
N LEU A 123 9.27 0.99 8.96
CA LEU A 123 9.72 1.14 7.57
C LEU A 123 10.71 2.30 7.41
N ALA A 124 10.60 3.35 8.22
CA ALA A 124 11.51 4.51 8.18
C ALA A 124 12.98 4.14 8.44
N GLU A 125 13.25 3.03 9.12
CA GLU A 125 14.61 2.58 9.42
C GLU A 125 15.38 2.10 8.17
N GLY A 126 14.66 1.69 7.11
CA GLY A 126 15.30 1.12 5.91
C GLY A 126 14.74 1.59 4.58
N HIS A 127 13.80 2.53 4.59
CA HIS A 127 13.11 3.00 3.39
C HIS A 127 13.12 4.53 3.29
N GLN A 128 13.17 5.02 2.06
CA GLN A 128 12.87 6.41 1.74
C GLN A 128 11.35 6.58 1.66
N LEU A 129 10.76 7.33 2.60
CA LEU A 129 9.31 7.49 2.72
C LEU A 129 8.79 8.63 1.85
N PHE A 130 7.69 8.37 1.14
CA PHE A 130 6.99 9.36 0.32
C PHE A 130 5.51 9.43 0.67
N LEU A 131 5.01 10.64 0.89
CA LEU A 131 3.61 10.94 1.09
C LEU A 131 3.06 11.63 -0.17
N MET A 132 1.89 11.18 -0.65
CA MET A 132 1.24 11.80 -1.81
C MET A 132 0.57 13.11 -1.40
N ASP A 133 1.01 14.22 -2.00
CA ASP A 133 0.38 15.53 -1.87
C ASP A 133 0.45 16.29 -3.20
N ARG A 134 -0.65 16.95 -3.57
CA ARG A 134 -0.70 17.74 -4.82
C ARG A 134 0.30 18.91 -4.86
N LYS A 135 0.74 19.37 -3.69
CA LYS A 135 1.72 20.45 -3.51
C LYS A 135 3.15 19.95 -3.33
N GLY A 136 3.35 18.61 -3.35
CA GLY A 136 4.67 18.00 -3.23
C GLY A 136 5.54 18.24 -4.46
N THR A 137 6.79 17.77 -4.38
CA THR A 137 7.71 17.79 -5.53
C THR A 137 7.15 16.90 -6.65
N PRO A 138 7.10 17.37 -7.91
CA PRO A 138 6.68 16.54 -9.03
C PRO A 138 7.48 15.23 -9.08
N ILE A 139 6.80 14.10 -9.23
CA ILE A 139 7.44 12.78 -9.20
C ILE A 139 8.59 12.64 -10.21
N GLY A 140 8.49 13.30 -11.36
CA GLY A 140 9.54 13.31 -12.38
C GLY A 140 10.81 14.08 -12.01
N GLU A 141 10.77 14.87 -10.95
CA GLU A 141 11.91 15.65 -10.43
C GLU A 141 12.50 15.00 -9.15
N GLN A 142 11.86 13.94 -8.65
CA GLN A 142 12.27 13.27 -7.43
C GLN A 142 13.35 12.24 -7.71
N ALA A 143 14.45 12.29 -6.94
CA ALA A 143 15.42 11.19 -6.89
C ALA A 143 14.93 10.10 -5.93
N PHE A 144 15.02 8.85 -6.37
CA PHE A 144 14.63 7.69 -5.58
C PHE A 144 15.84 6.88 -5.16
N ALA A 145 15.90 6.52 -3.88
CA ALA A 145 16.84 5.54 -3.35
C ALA A 145 16.40 4.09 -3.74
N ASP A 146 17.21 3.10 -3.38
CA ASP A 146 16.94 1.69 -3.74
C ASP A 146 15.65 1.12 -3.13
N ASN A 147 15.21 1.68 -1.99
CA ASN A 147 14.03 1.21 -1.24
C ASN A 147 12.98 2.33 -1.06
N PRO A 148 12.34 2.84 -2.13
CA PRO A 148 11.27 3.83 -1.98
C PRO A 148 10.02 3.18 -1.40
N CYS A 149 9.39 3.87 -0.45
CA CYS A 149 8.14 3.47 0.20
C CYS A 149 7.09 4.58 0.04
N PHE A 150 5.96 4.26 -0.56
CA PHE A 150 4.89 5.20 -0.90
C PHE A 150 3.70 5.00 0.02
N LEU A 151 3.35 6.06 0.77
CA LEU A 151 2.24 6.10 1.71
C LEU A 151 0.98 6.61 1.00
N LEU A 152 0.04 5.73 0.79
CA LEU A 152 -1.23 5.97 0.10
C LEU A 152 -2.40 5.90 1.08
N THR A 153 -3.52 6.50 0.70
CA THR A 153 -4.79 6.37 1.44
C THR A 153 -5.88 5.81 0.54
N ASP A 154 -6.91 5.25 1.16
CA ASP A 154 -8.18 5.00 0.50
C ASP A 154 -8.87 6.34 0.12
N HIS A 155 -10.19 6.35 -0.06
CA HIS A 155 -10.95 7.58 -0.34
C HIS A 155 -10.99 8.56 0.85
N ILE A 156 -10.51 8.15 2.04
CA ILE A 156 -10.41 9.01 3.23
C ILE A 156 -9.00 9.61 3.30
N PRO A 157 -8.83 10.94 3.13
CA PRO A 157 -7.52 11.57 3.11
C PRO A 157 -6.72 11.34 4.39
N MET A 158 -5.39 11.41 4.28
CA MET A 158 -4.49 11.36 5.44
C MET A 158 -4.87 12.45 6.46
N PRO A 159 -5.08 12.11 7.75
CA PRO A 159 -5.40 13.11 8.75
C PRO A 159 -4.29 14.13 8.90
N LYS A 160 -4.62 15.42 8.83
CA LYS A 160 -3.64 16.51 8.90
C LYS A 160 -2.75 16.43 10.16
N LYS A 161 -3.28 15.94 11.28
CA LYS A 161 -2.53 15.76 12.53
C LYS A 161 -1.44 14.70 12.48
N VAL A 162 -1.50 13.76 11.51
CA VAL A 162 -0.52 12.69 11.35
C VAL A 162 0.67 13.14 10.48
N ILE A 163 0.44 14.06 9.53
CA ILE A 163 1.46 14.53 8.58
C ILE A 163 2.75 15.00 9.26
N PRO A 164 2.73 15.86 10.29
CA PRO A 164 3.96 16.28 10.96
C PRO A 164 4.75 15.13 11.61
N SER A 165 4.06 14.06 12.01
CA SER A 165 4.73 12.87 12.54
C SER A 165 5.42 12.08 11.44
N LEU A 166 4.79 11.95 10.27
CA LEU A 166 5.39 11.30 9.09
C LEU A 166 6.63 12.08 8.61
N GLU A 167 6.54 13.40 8.54
CA GLU A 167 7.66 14.27 8.18
C GLU A 167 8.85 14.12 9.14
N ARG A 168 8.60 14.03 10.46
CA ARG A 168 9.64 13.75 11.46
C ARG A 168 10.29 12.38 11.30
N MET A 169 9.57 11.42 10.71
CA MET A 169 10.11 10.10 10.34
C MET A 169 10.86 10.12 8.99
N GLY A 170 11.03 11.31 8.37
CA GLY A 170 11.74 11.48 7.12
C GLY A 170 10.87 11.36 5.86
N ALA A 171 9.54 11.32 6.00
CA ALA A 171 8.67 11.31 4.83
C ALA A 171 8.72 12.65 4.10
N THR A 172 8.94 12.60 2.79
CA THR A 172 8.88 13.76 1.89
C THR A 172 7.60 13.71 1.06
N THR A 173 7.10 14.87 0.67
CA THR A 173 5.88 14.95 -0.16
C THR A 173 6.22 14.94 -1.64
N ILE A 174 5.54 14.09 -2.41
CA ILE A 174 5.64 14.07 -3.87
C ILE A 174 4.27 14.23 -4.51
N SER A 175 4.25 14.79 -5.72
CA SER A 175 3.03 15.07 -6.49
C SER A 175 2.97 14.24 -7.77
N LEU A 176 1.79 13.69 -8.03
CA LEU A 176 1.42 13.06 -9.30
C LEU A 176 0.59 13.98 -10.20
N GLY A 177 0.54 15.28 -9.87
CA GLY A 177 -0.23 16.30 -10.56
C GLY A 177 -1.39 16.85 -9.72
N SER A 178 -2.22 17.68 -10.35
CA SER A 178 -3.31 18.40 -9.67
C SER A 178 -4.58 17.60 -9.46
N THR A 179 -4.76 16.50 -10.21
CA THR A 179 -5.97 15.68 -10.16
C THR A 179 -5.94 14.74 -8.95
N MET A 180 -7.10 14.63 -8.25
CA MET A 180 -7.26 13.63 -7.21
C MET A 180 -7.41 12.25 -7.86
N LEU A 181 -6.52 11.33 -7.51
CA LEU A 181 -6.45 9.98 -8.06
C LEU A 181 -6.80 8.93 -6.99
N PHE A 182 -7.35 7.80 -7.43
CA PHE A 182 -7.43 6.62 -6.57
C PHE A 182 -6.04 6.06 -6.26
N ALA A 183 -5.89 5.39 -5.12
CA ALA A 183 -4.63 4.76 -4.73
C ALA A 183 -4.06 3.84 -5.82
N SER A 184 -4.90 3.05 -6.47
CA SER A 184 -4.52 2.16 -7.58
C SER A 184 -3.96 2.91 -8.79
N GLN A 185 -4.52 4.09 -9.12
CA GLN A 185 -4.00 4.95 -10.19
C GLN A 185 -2.66 5.59 -9.79
N CYS A 186 -2.52 5.99 -8.52
CA CYS A 186 -1.23 6.47 -7.99
C CYS A 186 -0.16 5.40 -8.15
N VAL A 187 -0.45 4.15 -7.79
CA VAL A 187 0.48 3.02 -7.93
C VAL A 187 0.96 2.86 -9.38
N VAL A 188 0.06 2.92 -10.36
CA VAL A 188 0.42 2.83 -11.79
C VAL A 188 1.37 3.94 -12.21
N LEU A 189 1.07 5.19 -11.84
CA LEU A 189 1.92 6.34 -12.18
C LEU A 189 3.28 6.30 -11.47
N ILE A 190 3.32 5.86 -10.22
CA ILE A 190 4.56 5.66 -9.47
C ILE A 190 5.42 4.58 -10.15
N HIS A 191 4.82 3.44 -10.48
CA HIS A 191 5.54 2.41 -11.23
C HIS A 191 6.08 2.93 -12.55
N HIS A 192 5.25 3.65 -13.32
CA HIS A 192 5.68 4.25 -14.57
C HIS A 192 6.88 5.20 -14.38
N ALA A 193 6.84 6.08 -13.38
CA ALA A 193 7.93 7.01 -13.10
C ALA A 193 9.23 6.27 -12.71
N LEU A 194 9.13 5.22 -11.87
CA LEU A 194 10.29 4.41 -11.46
C LEU A 194 10.84 3.56 -12.63
N ASP A 195 10.01 3.12 -13.55
CA ASP A 195 10.41 2.33 -14.72
C ASP A 195 11.14 3.18 -15.77
N GLN A 196 10.87 4.50 -15.81
CA GLN A 196 11.58 5.43 -16.71
C GLN A 196 13.03 5.71 -16.25
N GLY A 197 13.36 5.44 -14.99
CA GLY A 197 14.64 5.82 -14.38
C GLY A 197 14.80 7.35 -14.23
N PRO A 198 15.96 7.81 -13.74
CA PRO A 198 16.22 9.25 -13.65
C PRO A 198 16.23 9.85 -15.06
N ARG A 199 15.39 10.87 -15.28
CA ARG A 199 15.42 11.62 -16.55
C ARG A 199 16.79 12.27 -16.69
N GLN A 200 17.55 11.89 -17.70
CA GLN A 200 18.72 12.67 -18.11
C GLN A 200 18.23 14.08 -18.47
N PRO A 201 18.89 15.15 -17.98
CA PRO A 201 18.58 16.51 -18.42
C PRO A 201 18.69 16.53 -19.93
N MET A 202 17.65 16.99 -20.63
CA MET A 202 17.73 17.22 -22.06
C MET A 202 18.87 18.19 -22.32
N ALA A 203 19.88 17.72 -23.07
CA ALA A 203 20.92 18.62 -23.56
C ALA A 203 20.21 19.73 -24.35
N GLU A 204 20.36 20.97 -23.92
CA GLU A 204 19.92 22.15 -24.69
C GLU A 204 20.61 22.08 -26.06
N ARG A 205 19.80 22.03 -27.13
CA ARG A 205 20.24 22.16 -28.50
C ARG A 205 20.25 23.60 -28.92
#